data_4bb7012b5b4f78db5a7a1c470c7863a5
#
_entry.id   4bb7012b5b4f78db5a7a1c470c7863a5
#
_cell.length_a   1.000
_cell.length_b   1.000
_cell.length_c   1.000
_cell.angle_alpha   90.00
_cell.angle_beta   90.00
_cell.angle_gamma   90.00
#
_symmetry.space_group_name_H-M   'P 1'
#
loop_
_entity.id
_entity.type
_entity.pdbx_description
1 polymer ?
#
loop_
_entity_poly.entity_id
_entity_poly.type
_entity_poly.pdbx_seq_one_letter_code
_entity_poly.pdbx_strand_id
1 'polypeptide(L)'
;EQQQKDADTFYANAYKISGEKDVTMTEGDMPDLLAGITVDEGTVVDYSINDEPMFTNVGGNTHVSLLCTGKDDQEALKSLKPGTYNLYYTVYEKGNTTAARTRREVLLTVEERIFEKDLEKSGLELNGFVGDTLDTIKLPEGWVFENPKEKITKDTKEVSVKYSGIDGKVGTALINVQERAQIIAGENSKYDVKDSKPLKITMNVSKGNVLKVFVNGKELDTKYYTIENVSNKVNIILSEEYLKTLDNGEYTIKITSTLGNVETVFTVSNSKDDNSKPDTGKDDNSSQKPTTDKKDDANNKTNNVTTTVVKNTTQKSTKTGDQTPVELLTMGCLVSLLAIIILKKKKVF
;
A
#
# COMPACT_ATOMS: atom_id res chain seq x y z
N GLU A 1 -23.51 -63.96 -20.34
CA GLU A 1 -22.74 -64.39 -19.18
C GLU A 1 -21.26 -63.99 -19.29
N GLN A 2 -20.59 -64.16 -20.47
CA GLN A 2 -19.18 -63.81 -20.64
C GLN A 2 -18.93 -62.30 -20.51
N GLN A 3 -19.81 -61.49 -21.14
CA GLN A 3 -19.70 -60.03 -21.04
C GLN A 3 -19.81 -59.52 -19.57
N GLN A 4 -20.68 -60.16 -18.78
CA GLN A 4 -20.80 -59.81 -17.35
C GLN A 4 -19.57 -60.21 -16.58
N LYS A 5 -18.99 -61.40 -16.84
CA LYS A 5 -17.73 -61.83 -16.21
C LYS A 5 -16.56 -60.95 -16.57
N ASP A 6 -16.49 -60.51 -17.83
CA ASP A 6 -15.45 -59.60 -18.31
C ASP A 6 -15.56 -58.22 -17.64
N ALA A 7 -16.80 -57.71 -17.51
CA ALA A 7 -17.07 -56.46 -16.78
C ALA A 7 -16.73 -56.60 -15.28
N ASP A 8 -17.17 -57.68 -14.63
CA ASP A 8 -16.88 -57.92 -13.21
C ASP A 8 -15.36 -58.04 -12.96
N THR A 9 -14.62 -58.67 -13.87
CA THR A 9 -13.15 -58.80 -13.82
C THR A 9 -12.49 -57.43 -14.02
N PHE A 10 -12.98 -56.62 -14.95
CA PHE A 10 -12.48 -55.26 -15.19
C PHE A 10 -12.66 -54.39 -13.95
N TYR A 11 -13.86 -54.39 -13.36
CA TYR A 11 -14.13 -53.61 -12.14
C TYR A 11 -13.34 -54.09 -10.91
N ALA A 12 -13.14 -55.41 -10.81
CA ALA A 12 -12.30 -55.99 -9.73
C ALA A 12 -10.82 -55.57 -9.79
N ASN A 13 -10.34 -55.26 -10.98
CA ASN A 13 -8.96 -54.85 -11.25
C ASN A 13 -8.80 -53.33 -11.41
N ALA A 14 -9.87 -52.56 -11.25
CA ALA A 14 -9.81 -51.10 -11.30
C ALA A 14 -9.06 -50.54 -10.09
N TYR A 15 -8.12 -49.66 -10.35
CA TYR A 15 -7.43 -48.95 -9.29
C TYR A 15 -8.38 -47.95 -8.60
N LYS A 16 -8.22 -47.81 -7.31
CA LYS A 16 -9.01 -46.83 -6.54
C LYS A 16 -8.47 -45.43 -6.74
N ILE A 17 -9.35 -44.48 -6.78
CA ILE A 17 -9.10 -43.04 -6.72
C ILE A 17 -10.13 -42.40 -5.81
N SER A 18 -9.73 -41.41 -5.06
CA SER A 18 -10.65 -40.63 -4.24
C SER A 18 -10.16 -39.19 -4.12
N GLY A 19 -11.07 -38.29 -3.74
CA GLY A 19 -10.81 -36.84 -3.64
C GLY A 19 -11.19 -36.06 -4.90
N GLU A 20 -11.62 -36.77 -5.97
CA GLU A 20 -12.11 -36.16 -7.21
C GLU A 20 -13.41 -35.39 -6.95
N LYS A 21 -13.49 -34.17 -7.48
CA LYS A 21 -14.65 -33.27 -7.36
C LYS A 21 -14.62 -32.25 -8.49
N ASP A 22 -15.76 -31.62 -8.75
CA ASP A 22 -15.79 -30.46 -9.63
C ASP A 22 -14.85 -29.35 -9.12
N VAL A 23 -14.16 -28.71 -10.05
CA VAL A 23 -13.17 -27.68 -9.80
C VAL A 23 -13.62 -26.37 -10.43
N THR A 24 -13.44 -25.27 -9.70
CA THR A 24 -13.59 -23.92 -10.24
C THR A 24 -12.27 -23.20 -10.14
N MET A 25 -11.85 -22.54 -11.22
CA MET A 25 -10.66 -21.69 -11.27
C MET A 25 -10.98 -20.38 -11.99
N THR A 26 -10.15 -19.38 -11.82
CA THR A 26 -10.25 -18.13 -12.59
C THR A 26 -9.32 -18.20 -13.80
N GLU A 27 -9.73 -17.62 -14.92
CA GLU A 27 -8.93 -17.51 -16.16
C GLU A 27 -7.50 -17.03 -15.86
N GLY A 28 -6.49 -17.74 -16.34
CA GLY A 28 -5.09 -17.45 -16.11
C GLY A 28 -4.51 -18.02 -14.80
N ASP A 29 -5.31 -18.64 -13.92
CA ASP A 29 -4.80 -19.35 -12.76
C ASP A 29 -4.20 -20.72 -13.17
N MET A 30 -3.32 -21.23 -12.30
CA MET A 30 -2.69 -22.56 -12.46
C MET A 30 -2.82 -23.32 -11.12
N PRO A 31 -4.05 -23.74 -10.73
CA PRO A 31 -4.21 -24.53 -9.51
C PRO A 31 -3.58 -25.90 -9.66
N ASP A 32 -3.14 -26.46 -8.55
CA ASP A 32 -2.76 -27.88 -8.52
C ASP A 32 -4.02 -28.75 -8.55
N LEU A 33 -4.36 -29.25 -9.75
CA LEU A 33 -5.54 -30.08 -9.97
C LEU A 33 -5.41 -31.48 -9.35
N LEU A 34 -4.21 -31.90 -8.91
CA LEU A 34 -3.99 -33.16 -8.20
C LEU A 34 -4.07 -33.01 -6.67
N ALA A 35 -4.19 -31.79 -6.17
CA ALA A 35 -4.28 -31.53 -4.73
C ALA A 35 -5.49 -32.24 -4.11
N GLY A 36 -5.22 -33.12 -3.13
CA GLY A 36 -6.24 -33.89 -2.43
C GLY A 36 -6.69 -35.17 -3.14
N ILE A 37 -6.18 -35.46 -4.34
CA ILE A 37 -6.40 -36.75 -5.00
C ILE A 37 -5.53 -37.82 -4.36
N THR A 38 -6.13 -38.96 -4.05
CA THR A 38 -5.42 -40.13 -3.51
C THR A 38 -5.69 -41.36 -4.36
N VAL A 39 -4.67 -42.20 -4.55
CA VAL A 39 -4.72 -43.40 -5.37
C VAL A 39 -4.10 -44.59 -4.63
N ASP A 40 -4.29 -45.81 -5.11
CA ASP A 40 -3.71 -47.03 -4.55
C ASP A 40 -2.17 -47.01 -4.56
N GLU A 41 -1.55 -47.68 -3.61
CA GLU A 41 -0.10 -47.86 -3.57
C GLU A 41 0.42 -48.51 -4.85
N GLY A 42 1.54 -48.05 -5.38
CA GLY A 42 2.13 -48.54 -6.62
C GLY A 42 1.48 -47.97 -7.89
N THR A 43 0.52 -47.04 -7.76
CA THR A 43 -0.09 -46.34 -8.89
C THR A 43 0.30 -44.87 -8.91
N VAL A 44 0.04 -44.21 -10.05
CA VAL A 44 0.19 -42.76 -10.25
C VAL A 44 -1.06 -42.23 -10.92
N VAL A 45 -1.39 -40.97 -10.65
CA VAL A 45 -2.50 -40.27 -11.28
C VAL A 45 -1.99 -39.10 -12.10
N ASP A 46 -2.62 -38.88 -13.23
CA ASP A 46 -2.46 -37.68 -14.05
C ASP A 46 -3.84 -37.18 -14.49
N TYR A 47 -3.92 -35.98 -15.07
CA TYR A 47 -5.15 -35.43 -15.55
C TYR A 47 -5.07 -35.01 -17.02
N SER A 48 -6.22 -34.89 -17.67
CA SER A 48 -6.36 -34.28 -18.99
C SER A 48 -7.64 -33.45 -19.03
N ILE A 49 -7.64 -32.38 -19.84
CA ILE A 49 -8.77 -31.45 -20.00
C ILE A 49 -9.18 -31.44 -21.48
N ASN A 50 -10.46 -31.59 -21.71
CA ASN A 50 -11.05 -31.59 -23.06
C ASN A 50 -12.27 -30.65 -23.08
N ASP A 51 -12.53 -30.06 -24.24
CA ASP A 51 -13.74 -29.27 -24.51
C ASP A 51 -14.98 -30.12 -24.86
N GLU A 52 -14.76 -31.42 -25.20
CA GLU A 52 -15.81 -32.34 -25.53
C GLU A 52 -15.76 -33.59 -24.65
N PRO A 53 -16.94 -34.20 -24.33
CA PRO A 53 -16.97 -35.45 -23.57
C PRO A 53 -16.33 -36.60 -24.38
N MET A 54 -15.48 -37.37 -23.74
CA MET A 54 -14.71 -38.45 -24.39
C MET A 54 -15.54 -39.58 -24.96
N PHE A 55 -16.83 -39.64 -24.69
CA PHE A 55 -17.70 -40.80 -25.02
C PHE A 55 -18.90 -40.46 -25.91
N THR A 56 -18.90 -39.42 -26.69
CA THR A 56 -20.01 -39.03 -27.54
C THR A 56 -20.11 -39.78 -28.84
N ASN A 57 -19.29 -40.82 -29.09
CA ASN A 57 -19.38 -41.53 -30.37
C ASN A 57 -19.40 -43.06 -30.30
N VAL A 58 -20.54 -43.58 -30.61
CA VAL A 58 -20.72 -44.96 -31.02
C VAL A 58 -20.52 -45.05 -32.55
N GLY A 59 -19.23 -45.24 -32.95
CA GLY A 59 -18.97 -45.67 -34.32
C GLY A 59 -18.29 -44.71 -35.30
N GLY A 60 -17.39 -43.84 -34.89
CA GLY A 60 -16.61 -42.98 -35.79
C GLY A 60 -15.38 -42.35 -35.14
N ASN A 61 -14.44 -41.91 -35.92
CA ASN A 61 -13.21 -41.21 -35.45
C ASN A 61 -13.60 -39.99 -34.57
N THR A 62 -13.50 -40.18 -33.28
CA THR A 62 -13.72 -39.08 -32.32
C THR A 62 -12.46 -38.21 -32.27
N HIS A 63 -12.51 -37.06 -32.88
CA HIS A 63 -11.54 -36.00 -32.57
C HIS A 63 -11.94 -35.42 -31.23
N VAL A 64 -11.29 -35.87 -30.17
CA VAL A 64 -11.37 -35.24 -28.88
C VAL A 64 -10.33 -34.12 -28.92
N SER A 65 -10.78 -32.88 -28.80
CA SER A 65 -9.87 -31.76 -28.66
C SER A 65 -9.25 -31.81 -27.26
N LEU A 66 -7.98 -32.15 -27.20
CA LEU A 66 -7.20 -32.22 -25.96
C LEU A 66 -6.60 -30.85 -25.70
N LEU A 67 -7.12 -30.13 -24.72
CA LEU A 67 -6.71 -28.77 -24.38
C LEU A 67 -5.50 -28.72 -23.42
N CYS A 68 -5.38 -29.75 -22.56
CA CYS A 68 -4.31 -29.84 -21.57
C CYS A 68 -4.03 -31.31 -21.24
N THR A 69 -2.77 -31.70 -21.12
CA THR A 69 -2.30 -33.07 -20.86
C THR A 69 -1.44 -33.15 -19.59
N GLY A 70 -2.11 -33.04 -18.45
CA GLY A 70 -1.45 -33.25 -17.17
C GLY A 70 -0.63 -32.05 -16.67
N LYS A 71 0.06 -32.30 -15.58
CA LYS A 71 0.84 -31.28 -14.84
C LYS A 71 2.01 -30.69 -15.63
N ASP A 72 2.43 -31.34 -16.68
CA ASP A 72 3.56 -30.88 -17.51
C ASP A 72 3.12 -29.86 -18.57
N ASP A 73 1.78 -29.67 -18.74
CA ASP A 73 1.18 -28.74 -19.71
C ASP A 73 0.53 -27.53 -19.01
N GLN A 74 1.31 -26.86 -18.16
CA GLN A 74 0.84 -25.74 -17.35
C GLN A 74 0.45 -24.51 -18.21
N GLU A 75 1.14 -24.27 -19.31
CA GLU A 75 0.82 -23.14 -20.20
C GLU A 75 -0.53 -23.34 -20.89
N ALA A 76 -0.87 -24.59 -21.23
CA ALA A 76 -2.21 -24.90 -21.77
C ALA A 76 -3.29 -24.67 -20.72
N LEU A 77 -3.06 -25.11 -19.47
CA LEU A 77 -3.99 -24.84 -18.36
C LEU A 77 -4.23 -23.34 -18.16
N LYS A 78 -3.16 -22.55 -18.13
CA LYS A 78 -3.21 -21.10 -17.99
C LYS A 78 -3.96 -20.41 -19.14
N SER A 79 -3.91 -20.99 -20.34
CA SER A 79 -4.51 -20.42 -21.55
C SER A 79 -5.99 -20.74 -21.73
N LEU A 80 -6.60 -21.58 -20.87
CA LEU A 80 -8.01 -21.92 -20.92
C LEU A 80 -8.88 -20.66 -20.84
N LYS A 81 -9.88 -20.59 -21.72
CA LYS A 81 -10.84 -19.48 -21.76
C LYS A 81 -12.01 -19.73 -20.78
N PRO A 82 -12.74 -18.71 -20.37
CA PRO A 82 -13.95 -18.88 -19.57
C PRO A 82 -14.92 -19.87 -20.21
N GLY A 83 -15.38 -20.84 -19.41
CA GLY A 83 -16.23 -21.90 -19.86
C GLY A 83 -16.19 -23.13 -18.96
N THR A 84 -16.89 -24.18 -19.35
CA THR A 84 -16.91 -25.46 -18.63
C THR A 84 -16.26 -26.53 -19.51
N TYR A 85 -15.35 -27.28 -18.90
CA TYR A 85 -14.55 -28.32 -19.53
C TYR A 85 -14.72 -29.64 -18.80
N ASN A 86 -14.42 -30.75 -19.49
CA ASN A 86 -14.33 -32.05 -18.85
C ASN A 86 -12.91 -32.28 -18.35
N LEU A 87 -12.77 -32.52 -17.05
CA LEU A 87 -11.50 -32.85 -16.39
C LEU A 87 -11.49 -34.35 -16.09
N TYR A 88 -10.53 -35.04 -16.64
CA TYR A 88 -10.34 -36.49 -16.47
C TYR A 88 -9.14 -36.77 -15.61
N TYR A 89 -9.34 -37.51 -14.53
CA TYR A 89 -8.24 -38.12 -13.76
C TYR A 89 -8.02 -39.54 -14.29
N THR A 90 -6.80 -39.86 -14.62
CA THR A 90 -6.42 -41.17 -15.15
C THR A 90 -5.37 -41.82 -14.25
N VAL A 91 -5.63 -43.01 -13.75
CA VAL A 91 -4.74 -43.77 -12.86
C VAL A 91 -4.00 -44.83 -13.65
N TYR A 92 -2.71 -44.86 -13.54
CA TYR A 92 -1.78 -45.77 -14.18
C TYR A 92 -0.99 -46.57 -13.15
N GLU A 93 -0.51 -47.76 -13.56
CA GLU A 93 0.55 -48.46 -12.81
C GLU A 93 1.85 -47.66 -12.86
N LYS A 94 2.55 -47.58 -11.73
CA LYS A 94 3.80 -46.84 -11.65
C LYS A 94 4.85 -47.48 -12.62
N GLY A 95 5.35 -46.67 -13.54
CA GLY A 95 6.28 -47.10 -14.59
C GLY A 95 5.61 -47.64 -15.87
N ASN A 96 4.29 -47.69 -15.94
CA ASN A 96 3.53 -48.12 -17.13
C ASN A 96 2.37 -47.16 -17.41
N THR A 97 2.66 -46.01 -17.96
CA THR A 97 1.68 -44.95 -18.24
C THR A 97 0.82 -45.23 -19.47
N THR A 98 1.08 -46.33 -20.21
CA THR A 98 0.26 -46.69 -21.39
C THR A 98 -0.94 -47.56 -21.05
N ALA A 99 -0.97 -48.16 -19.86
CA ALA A 99 -2.04 -49.03 -19.39
C ALA A 99 -2.90 -48.34 -18.30
N ALA A 100 -3.75 -47.44 -18.70
CA ALA A 100 -4.71 -46.81 -17.79
C ALA A 100 -5.70 -47.86 -17.26
N ARG A 101 -5.87 -47.90 -15.91
CA ARG A 101 -6.76 -48.84 -15.23
C ARG A 101 -8.05 -48.21 -14.72
N THR A 102 -8.00 -46.90 -14.46
CA THR A 102 -9.14 -46.17 -13.95
C THR A 102 -9.14 -44.76 -14.51
N ARG A 103 -10.31 -44.30 -14.87
CA ARG A 103 -10.54 -42.91 -15.28
C ARG A 103 -11.78 -42.37 -14.56
N ARG A 104 -11.72 -41.15 -14.09
CA ARG A 104 -12.83 -40.41 -13.50
C ARG A 104 -12.96 -39.07 -14.21
N GLU A 105 -14.20 -38.66 -14.42
CA GLU A 105 -14.59 -37.41 -15.04
C GLU A 105 -15.25 -36.51 -13.99
N VAL A 106 -14.84 -35.27 -13.97
CA VAL A 106 -15.45 -34.17 -13.20
C VAL A 106 -15.49 -32.93 -14.07
N LEU A 107 -16.18 -31.88 -13.64
CA LEU A 107 -16.24 -30.61 -14.35
C LEU A 107 -15.17 -29.66 -13.87
N LEU A 108 -14.54 -28.99 -14.82
CA LEU A 108 -13.67 -27.83 -14.58
C LEU A 108 -14.38 -26.58 -15.11
N THR A 109 -14.76 -25.68 -14.22
CA THR A 109 -15.33 -24.39 -14.58
C THR A 109 -14.23 -23.32 -14.51
N VAL A 110 -13.98 -22.67 -15.63
CA VAL A 110 -13.09 -21.49 -15.71
C VAL A 110 -13.95 -20.24 -15.71
N GLU A 111 -13.84 -19.45 -14.65
CA GLU A 111 -14.52 -18.17 -14.54
C GLU A 111 -13.71 -17.05 -15.20
N GLU A 112 -14.40 -16.07 -15.75
CA GLU A 112 -13.74 -14.88 -16.28
C GLU A 112 -13.01 -14.11 -15.17
N ARG A 113 -11.76 -13.71 -15.44
CA ARG A 113 -11.01 -12.81 -14.57
C ARG A 113 -11.51 -11.39 -14.71
N ILE A 114 -11.93 -10.80 -13.60
CA ILE A 114 -12.49 -9.44 -13.54
C ILE A 114 -11.72 -8.68 -12.47
N PHE A 115 -11.26 -7.46 -12.81
CA PHE A 115 -10.45 -6.64 -11.91
C PHE A 115 -11.13 -6.39 -10.55
N GLU A 116 -12.42 -6.07 -10.56
CA GLU A 116 -13.19 -5.77 -9.36
C GLU A 116 -13.26 -6.96 -8.40
N LYS A 117 -13.37 -8.20 -8.94
CA LYS A 117 -13.36 -9.42 -8.11
C LYS A 117 -11.99 -9.66 -7.47
N ASP A 118 -10.91 -9.48 -8.24
CA ASP A 118 -9.54 -9.62 -7.73
C ASP A 118 -9.23 -8.51 -6.71
N LEU A 119 -9.73 -7.30 -6.92
CA LEU A 119 -9.60 -6.20 -5.97
C LEU A 119 -10.33 -6.51 -4.64
N GLU A 120 -11.58 -6.98 -4.72
CA GLU A 120 -12.36 -7.39 -3.55
C GLU A 120 -11.64 -8.51 -2.78
N LYS A 121 -11.16 -9.54 -3.49
CA LYS A 121 -10.42 -10.67 -2.89
C LYS A 121 -9.11 -10.22 -2.23
N SER A 122 -8.44 -9.23 -2.79
CA SER A 122 -7.18 -8.71 -2.24
C SER A 122 -7.37 -7.84 -0.99
N GLY A 123 -8.56 -7.30 -0.77
CA GLY A 123 -8.86 -6.34 0.29
C GLY A 123 -8.13 -5.00 0.16
N LEU A 124 -7.57 -4.69 -1.02
CA LEU A 124 -6.85 -3.44 -1.25
C LEU A 124 -7.81 -2.27 -1.45
N GLU A 125 -7.43 -1.11 -0.91
CA GLU A 125 -8.06 0.16 -1.22
C GLU A 125 -7.15 0.95 -2.15
N LEU A 126 -7.69 1.46 -3.26
CA LEU A 126 -6.95 2.23 -4.24
C LEU A 126 -6.97 3.71 -3.86
N ASN A 127 -6.09 4.08 -2.94
CA ASN A 127 -5.90 5.45 -2.49
C ASN A 127 -4.71 6.09 -3.19
N GLY A 128 -4.91 7.25 -3.82
CA GLY A 128 -3.88 8.03 -4.48
C GLY A 128 -3.78 9.46 -3.94
N PHE A 129 -2.59 10.05 -3.96
CA PHE A 129 -2.41 11.45 -3.59
C PHE A 129 -2.18 12.32 -4.82
N VAL A 130 -2.81 13.49 -4.83
CA VAL A 130 -2.59 14.49 -5.89
C VAL A 130 -1.10 14.79 -6.05
N GLY A 131 -0.60 14.70 -7.27
CA GLY A 131 0.81 14.93 -7.63
C GLY A 131 1.68 13.67 -7.68
N ASP A 132 1.27 12.58 -7.05
CA ASP A 132 1.93 11.28 -7.18
C ASP A 132 1.64 10.66 -8.56
N THR A 133 2.30 9.56 -8.89
CA THR A 133 2.05 8.76 -10.09
C THR A 133 1.29 7.49 -9.73
N LEU A 134 0.58 6.90 -10.69
CA LEU A 134 -0.26 5.72 -10.48
C LEU A 134 0.53 4.52 -9.94
N ASP A 135 1.80 4.37 -10.31
CA ASP A 135 2.67 3.28 -9.80
C ASP A 135 2.97 3.35 -8.28
N THR A 136 2.55 4.39 -7.60
CA THR A 136 2.57 4.45 -6.13
C THR A 136 1.43 3.69 -5.47
N ILE A 137 0.39 3.35 -6.25
CA ILE A 137 -0.78 2.62 -5.78
C ILE A 137 -0.57 1.13 -6.02
N LYS A 138 -0.76 0.31 -4.97
CA LYS A 138 -0.67 -1.14 -5.09
C LYS A 138 -1.94 -1.70 -5.70
N LEU A 139 -1.80 -2.54 -6.72
CA LEU A 139 -2.88 -3.30 -7.35
C LEU A 139 -2.88 -4.78 -6.89
N PRO A 140 -3.98 -5.52 -7.12
CA PRO A 140 -4.01 -6.96 -6.96
C PRO A 140 -2.94 -7.64 -7.82
N GLU A 141 -2.50 -8.83 -7.40
CA GLU A 141 -1.46 -9.58 -8.10
C GLU A 141 -1.78 -9.80 -9.58
N GLY A 142 -0.78 -9.61 -10.44
CA GLY A 142 -0.88 -9.73 -11.88
C GLY A 142 -1.51 -8.52 -12.59
N TRP A 143 -2.15 -7.61 -11.87
CA TRP A 143 -2.68 -6.36 -12.45
C TRP A 143 -1.65 -5.23 -12.41
N VAL A 144 -1.60 -4.46 -13.48
CA VAL A 144 -0.73 -3.29 -13.61
C VAL A 144 -1.51 -2.14 -14.25
N PHE A 145 -1.16 -0.90 -13.90
CA PHE A 145 -1.70 0.26 -14.61
C PHE A 145 -1.22 0.27 -16.06
N GLU A 146 -2.09 0.64 -16.97
CA GLU A 146 -1.72 0.79 -18.39
C GLU A 146 -0.69 1.91 -18.55
N ASN A 147 -0.85 3.03 -17.83
CA ASN A 147 0.05 4.18 -17.81
C ASN A 147 0.59 4.43 -16.36
N PRO A 148 1.52 3.63 -15.85
CA PRO A 148 1.92 3.69 -14.44
C PRO A 148 2.58 5.02 -14.03
N LYS A 149 3.13 5.76 -14.97
CA LYS A 149 3.75 7.09 -14.73
C LYS A 149 2.79 8.27 -14.91
N GLU A 150 1.53 8.01 -15.18
CA GLU A 150 0.50 9.05 -15.22
C GLU A 150 0.35 9.69 -13.84
N LYS A 151 0.27 11.04 -13.82
CA LYS A 151 0.11 11.80 -12.59
C LYS A 151 -1.34 11.78 -12.11
N ILE A 152 -1.50 11.55 -10.82
CA ILE A 152 -2.77 11.65 -10.14
C ILE A 152 -3.13 13.13 -9.97
N THR A 153 -4.29 13.51 -10.46
CA THR A 153 -4.86 14.86 -10.35
C THR A 153 -6.13 14.80 -9.48
N LYS A 154 -6.67 15.95 -9.12
CA LYS A 154 -7.95 16.01 -8.38
C LYS A 154 -9.13 15.40 -9.17
N ASP A 155 -9.01 15.37 -10.48
CA ASP A 155 -10.05 14.87 -11.38
C ASP A 155 -9.87 13.39 -11.75
N THR A 156 -8.76 12.77 -11.34
CA THR A 156 -8.51 11.33 -11.54
C THR A 156 -9.50 10.53 -10.74
N LYS A 157 -10.34 9.74 -11.41
CA LYS A 157 -11.35 8.87 -10.78
C LYS A 157 -11.24 7.44 -11.25
N GLU A 158 -11.10 7.27 -12.55
CA GLU A 158 -11.05 5.98 -13.21
C GLU A 158 -9.78 5.90 -14.05
N VAL A 159 -9.09 4.79 -13.97
CA VAL A 159 -7.86 4.55 -14.72
C VAL A 159 -7.84 3.13 -15.27
N SER A 160 -7.26 2.97 -16.46
CA SER A 160 -7.17 1.66 -17.10
C SER A 160 -6.09 0.81 -16.44
N VAL A 161 -6.43 -0.45 -16.20
CA VAL A 161 -5.52 -1.49 -15.74
C VAL A 161 -5.55 -2.67 -16.70
N LYS A 162 -4.45 -3.43 -16.76
CA LYS A 162 -4.34 -4.65 -17.55
C LYS A 162 -3.80 -5.79 -16.71
N TYR A 163 -4.26 -7.00 -17.00
CA TYR A 163 -3.71 -8.20 -16.39
C TYR A 163 -2.53 -8.72 -17.19
N SER A 164 -1.37 -8.87 -16.56
CA SER A 164 -0.13 -9.24 -17.25
C SER A 164 -0.09 -10.71 -17.71
N GLY A 165 -0.93 -11.55 -17.12
CA GLY A 165 -0.98 -12.99 -17.42
C GLY A 165 -1.88 -13.37 -18.59
N ILE A 166 -2.70 -12.45 -19.12
CA ILE A 166 -3.65 -12.72 -20.20
C ILE A 166 -3.62 -11.54 -21.18
N ASP A 167 -3.29 -11.83 -22.43
CA ASP A 167 -3.21 -10.79 -23.46
C ASP A 167 -4.59 -10.15 -23.72
N GLY A 168 -4.59 -8.82 -23.80
CA GLY A 168 -5.81 -8.03 -24.02
C GLY A 168 -6.79 -7.98 -22.84
N LYS A 169 -6.51 -8.60 -21.70
CA LYS A 169 -7.36 -8.49 -20.50
C LYS A 169 -7.17 -7.15 -19.82
N VAL A 170 -8.22 -6.33 -19.85
CA VAL A 170 -8.25 -4.99 -19.27
C VAL A 170 -9.33 -4.85 -18.22
N GLY A 171 -9.22 -3.86 -17.36
CA GLY A 171 -10.20 -3.48 -16.36
C GLY A 171 -10.13 -1.99 -16.07
N THR A 172 -11.00 -1.52 -15.18
CA THR A 172 -11.04 -0.11 -14.73
C THR A 172 -10.86 -0.05 -13.23
N ALA A 173 -9.86 0.69 -12.77
CA ALA A 173 -9.63 0.93 -11.36
C ALA A 173 -10.23 2.28 -10.94
N LEU A 174 -11.07 2.26 -9.92
CA LEU A 174 -11.60 3.47 -9.28
C LEU A 174 -10.64 3.92 -8.20
N ILE A 175 -10.06 5.12 -8.34
CA ILE A 175 -9.08 5.67 -7.43
C ILE A 175 -9.74 6.67 -6.47
N ASN A 176 -9.56 6.48 -5.17
CA ASN A 176 -9.90 7.45 -4.17
C ASN A 176 -8.77 8.47 -4.01
N VAL A 177 -8.94 9.64 -4.64
CA VAL A 177 -7.90 10.68 -4.67
C VAL A 177 -8.01 11.60 -3.47
N GLN A 178 -6.88 11.83 -2.81
CA GLN A 178 -6.75 12.64 -1.62
C GLN A 178 -5.67 13.70 -1.78
N GLU A 179 -5.77 14.80 -1.06
CA GLU A 179 -4.69 15.77 -0.92
C GLU A 179 -3.82 15.38 0.28
N ARG A 180 -2.50 15.52 0.13
CA ARG A 180 -1.60 15.35 1.28
C ARG A 180 -1.85 16.43 2.32
N ALA A 181 -1.60 16.10 3.58
CA ALA A 181 -1.60 17.08 4.66
C ALA A 181 -0.61 18.22 4.37
N GLN A 182 -1.07 19.45 4.57
CA GLN A 182 -0.27 20.67 4.41
C GLN A 182 -0.63 21.65 5.51
N ILE A 183 0.35 22.41 5.98
CA ILE A 183 0.10 23.60 6.79
C ILE A 183 -0.32 24.71 5.83
N ILE A 184 -1.47 25.32 6.10
CA ILE A 184 -2.05 26.40 5.28
C ILE A 184 -2.02 27.76 5.99
N ALA A 185 -1.73 27.76 7.29
CA ALA A 185 -1.46 28.97 8.06
C ALA A 185 -0.73 28.62 9.37
N GLY A 186 0.02 29.54 9.89
CA GLY A 186 0.75 29.40 11.17
C GLY A 186 2.16 28.79 11.03
N GLU A 187 2.70 28.67 9.82
CA GLU A 187 4.12 28.36 9.63
C GLU A 187 5.01 29.47 10.20
N ASN A 188 6.14 29.09 10.80
CA ASN A 188 7.13 30.01 11.38
C ASN A 188 6.52 31.03 12.36
N SER A 189 5.48 30.62 13.10
CA SER A 189 4.77 31.48 14.04
C SER A 189 5.66 31.90 15.21
N LYS A 190 5.38 33.08 15.76
CA LYS A 190 6.06 33.59 16.96
C LYS A 190 5.04 33.69 18.10
N TYR A 191 5.46 33.24 19.26
CA TYR A 191 4.72 33.40 20.51
C TYR A 191 5.49 34.35 21.40
N ASP A 192 4.86 35.45 21.81
CA ASP A 192 5.35 36.35 22.83
C ASP A 192 4.40 36.28 24.03
N VAL A 193 4.97 36.01 25.22
CA VAL A 193 4.17 35.95 26.47
C VAL A 193 3.42 37.24 26.74
N LYS A 194 3.92 38.40 26.30
CA LYS A 194 3.28 39.70 26.48
C LYS A 194 2.05 39.88 25.60
N ASP A 195 2.04 39.26 24.42
CA ASP A 195 0.95 39.43 23.46
C ASP A 195 -0.25 38.53 23.75
N SER A 196 -0.09 37.51 24.60
CA SER A 196 -1.14 36.52 25.00
C SER A 196 -1.95 35.94 23.81
N LYS A 197 -1.35 35.89 22.62
CA LYS A 197 -1.98 35.30 21.45
C LYS A 197 -1.65 33.81 21.37
N PRO A 198 -2.65 32.93 21.29
CA PRO A 198 -2.37 31.51 21.19
C PRO A 198 -1.60 31.18 19.90
N LEU A 199 -0.63 30.28 20.00
CA LEU A 199 0.07 29.75 18.84
C LEU A 199 -0.84 28.75 18.13
N LYS A 200 -1.23 29.10 16.89
CA LYS A 200 -2.19 28.34 16.11
C LYS A 200 -1.59 27.94 14.77
N ILE A 201 -1.65 26.64 14.46
CA ILE A 201 -1.27 26.06 13.16
C ILE A 201 -2.54 25.51 12.52
N THR A 202 -2.78 25.90 11.27
CA THR A 202 -3.95 25.43 10.50
C THR A 202 -3.51 24.48 9.41
N MET A 203 -4.18 23.32 9.30
CA MET A 203 -3.92 22.31 8.27
C MET A 203 -5.14 22.09 7.38
N ASN A 204 -4.91 21.61 6.16
CA ASN A 204 -5.95 21.24 5.17
C ASN A 204 -6.60 19.87 5.42
N VAL A 205 -6.54 19.35 6.64
CA VAL A 205 -7.11 18.06 7.02
C VAL A 205 -8.25 18.22 8.03
N SER A 206 -9.11 17.22 8.15
CA SER A 206 -10.13 17.20 9.21
C SER A 206 -9.56 16.68 10.53
N LYS A 207 -10.25 16.96 11.64
CA LYS A 207 -9.83 16.55 13.00
C LYS A 207 -9.56 15.04 13.12
N GLY A 208 -10.39 14.22 12.49
CA GLY A 208 -10.25 12.75 12.52
C GLY A 208 -8.98 12.24 11.85
N ASN A 209 -8.33 13.03 11.01
CA ASN A 209 -7.09 12.66 10.36
C ASN A 209 -5.84 12.94 11.21
N VAL A 210 -5.93 13.84 12.23
CA VAL A 210 -4.78 14.16 13.08
C VAL A 210 -4.56 13.04 14.09
N LEU A 211 -3.33 12.51 14.14
CA LEU A 211 -2.95 11.41 15.00
C LEU A 211 -2.22 11.90 16.25
N LYS A 212 -1.10 12.63 16.07
CA LYS A 212 -0.23 13.07 17.17
C LYS A 212 0.44 14.39 16.85
N VAL A 213 0.78 15.13 17.92
CA VAL A 213 1.58 16.36 17.87
C VAL A 213 2.87 16.15 18.63
N PHE A 214 4.00 16.57 18.06
CA PHE A 214 5.33 16.50 18.66
C PHE A 214 5.96 17.87 18.70
N VAL A 215 6.72 18.15 19.76
CA VAL A 215 7.58 19.35 19.84
C VAL A 215 9.01 18.89 20.10
N ASN A 216 9.95 19.33 19.27
CA ASN A 216 11.35 18.89 19.29
C ASN A 216 11.50 17.36 19.36
N GLY A 217 10.67 16.64 18.56
CA GLY A 217 10.68 15.19 18.48
C GLY A 217 10.02 14.45 19.65
N LYS A 218 9.58 15.15 20.70
CA LYS A 218 8.86 14.56 21.84
C LYS A 218 7.36 14.71 21.67
N GLU A 219 6.61 13.61 21.82
CA GLU A 219 5.15 13.63 21.79
C GLU A 219 4.59 14.57 22.85
N LEU A 220 3.70 15.47 22.43
CA LEU A 220 3.08 16.46 23.30
C LEU A 220 1.81 15.87 23.93
N ASP A 221 1.69 15.97 25.26
CA ASP A 221 0.49 15.54 25.98
C ASP A 221 -0.73 16.34 25.49
N THR A 222 -1.86 15.66 25.28
CA THR A 222 -3.10 16.25 24.77
C THR A 222 -3.67 17.38 25.61
N LYS A 223 -3.31 17.48 26.89
CA LYS A 223 -3.67 18.62 27.76
C LYS A 223 -3.03 19.94 27.35
N TYR A 224 -1.93 19.90 26.57
CA TYR A 224 -1.16 21.06 26.15
C TYR A 224 -1.54 21.61 24.77
N TYR A 225 -2.51 21.00 24.10
CA TYR A 225 -3.02 21.53 22.85
C TYR A 225 -4.51 21.18 22.64
N THR A 226 -5.16 21.95 21.81
CA THR A 226 -6.53 21.69 21.37
C THR A 226 -6.58 21.53 19.87
N ILE A 227 -7.51 20.71 19.38
CA ILE A 227 -7.78 20.50 17.97
C ILE A 227 -9.20 20.98 17.68
N GLU A 228 -9.31 22.08 16.94
CA GLU A 228 -10.58 22.66 16.53
C GLU A 228 -10.87 22.37 15.07
N ASN A 229 -12.05 21.87 14.78
CA ASN A 229 -12.50 21.63 13.41
C ASN A 229 -13.12 22.89 12.83
N VAL A 230 -12.65 23.33 11.66
CA VAL A 230 -13.17 24.50 10.95
C VAL A 230 -13.46 24.09 9.51
N SER A 231 -14.69 23.63 9.25
CA SER A 231 -15.06 23.03 7.95
C SER A 231 -14.14 21.84 7.61
N ASN A 232 -13.46 21.87 6.47
CA ASN A 232 -12.51 20.83 6.03
C ASN A 232 -11.07 21.09 6.49
N LYS A 233 -10.87 21.92 7.50
CA LYS A 233 -9.57 22.31 8.05
C LYS A 233 -9.54 22.06 9.54
N VAL A 234 -8.35 21.98 10.09
CA VAL A 234 -8.15 21.84 11.53
C VAL A 234 -7.15 22.89 12.03
N ASN A 235 -7.47 23.48 13.18
CA ASN A 235 -6.54 24.31 13.93
C ASN A 235 -5.93 23.48 15.07
N ILE A 236 -4.64 23.42 15.14
CA ILE A 236 -3.87 22.92 16.27
C ILE A 236 -3.45 24.16 17.09
N ILE A 237 -3.92 24.26 18.32
CA ILE A 237 -3.71 25.43 19.18
C ILE A 237 -2.91 24.94 20.38
N LEU A 238 -1.67 25.40 20.53
CA LEU A 238 -0.87 25.10 21.71
C LEU A 238 -1.36 25.93 22.89
N SER A 239 -1.45 25.32 24.08
CA SER A 239 -1.89 25.99 25.27
C SER A 239 -0.87 27.03 25.73
N GLU A 240 -1.34 28.14 26.24
CA GLU A 240 -0.50 29.19 26.81
C GLU A 240 0.31 28.66 28.00
N GLU A 241 -0.30 27.77 28.80
CA GLU A 241 0.38 27.11 29.93
C GLU A 241 1.63 26.37 29.45
N TYR A 242 1.53 25.58 28.38
CA TYR A 242 2.68 24.88 27.80
C TYR A 242 3.73 25.85 27.27
N LEU A 243 3.31 26.84 26.47
CA LEU A 243 4.22 27.80 25.85
C LEU A 243 5.02 28.62 26.88
N LYS A 244 4.45 28.92 28.06
CA LYS A 244 5.13 29.57 29.18
C LYS A 244 6.18 28.67 29.86
N THR A 245 6.12 27.36 29.69
CA THR A 245 7.16 26.45 30.24
C THR A 245 8.42 26.39 29.37
N LEU A 246 8.33 26.89 28.13
CA LEU A 246 9.45 26.86 27.19
C LEU A 246 10.39 28.03 27.39
N ASP A 247 11.69 27.80 27.23
CA ASP A 247 12.69 28.87 27.19
C ASP A 247 12.57 29.67 25.89
N ASN A 248 13.26 30.84 25.88
CA ASN A 248 13.38 31.61 24.64
C ASN A 248 14.14 30.81 23.60
N GLY A 249 13.59 30.71 22.40
CA GLY A 249 14.23 29.93 21.34
C GLY A 249 13.27 29.45 20.25
N GLU A 250 13.83 28.70 19.34
CA GLU A 250 13.13 28.07 18.23
C GLU A 250 12.81 26.61 18.57
N TYR A 251 11.60 26.18 18.21
CA TYR A 251 11.06 24.85 18.45
C TYR A 251 10.48 24.27 17.17
N THR A 252 10.76 23.02 16.90
CA THR A 252 10.14 22.29 15.80
C THR A 252 8.82 21.68 16.27
N ILE A 253 7.75 21.90 15.54
CA ILE A 253 6.48 21.22 15.74
C ILE A 253 6.18 20.29 14.55
N LYS A 254 5.97 19.01 14.83
CA LYS A 254 5.57 18.00 13.86
C LYS A 254 4.18 17.49 14.19
N ILE A 255 3.32 17.46 13.19
CA ILE A 255 1.96 16.95 13.31
C ILE A 255 1.84 15.74 12.38
N THR A 256 1.49 14.58 12.94
CA THR A 256 1.26 13.36 12.16
C THR A 256 -0.22 13.22 11.84
N SER A 257 -0.51 12.77 10.63
CA SER A 257 -1.88 12.53 10.19
C SER A 257 -1.97 11.32 9.27
N THR A 258 -3.18 10.82 9.04
CA THR A 258 -3.46 9.73 8.07
C THR A 258 -3.18 10.16 6.62
N LEU A 259 -3.13 11.47 6.35
CA LEU A 259 -2.86 12.04 5.01
C LEU A 259 -1.42 12.54 4.84
N GLY A 260 -0.52 12.14 5.73
CA GLY A 260 0.88 12.53 5.75
C GLY A 260 1.25 13.41 6.94
N ASN A 261 2.55 13.57 7.15
CA ASN A 261 3.09 14.36 8.25
C ASN A 261 3.47 15.76 7.76
N VAL A 262 3.29 16.74 8.62
CA VAL A 262 3.75 18.11 8.39
C VAL A 262 4.62 18.57 9.54
N GLU A 263 5.56 19.48 9.24
CA GLU A 263 6.50 20.01 10.21
C GLU A 263 6.73 21.49 9.92
N THR A 264 6.83 22.29 10.97
CA THR A 264 7.23 23.69 10.89
C THR A 264 7.95 24.09 12.18
N VAL A 265 8.47 25.29 12.22
CA VAL A 265 9.09 25.85 13.42
C VAL A 265 8.20 26.93 14.03
N PHE A 266 8.35 27.15 15.33
CA PHE A 266 7.82 28.33 16.01
C PHE A 266 8.86 28.87 16.98
N THR A 267 8.81 30.18 17.25
CA THR A 267 9.72 30.86 18.16
C THR A 267 8.97 31.29 19.41
N VAL A 268 9.58 31.08 20.58
CA VAL A 268 9.09 31.56 21.87
C VAL A 268 9.96 32.71 22.35
N SER A 269 9.32 33.80 22.71
CA SER A 269 9.95 35.00 23.36
C SER A 269 9.28 35.23 24.72
N ASN A 270 9.85 34.66 25.74
CA ASN A 270 9.47 34.95 27.14
C ASN A 270 10.37 36.05 27.66
N SER A 271 10.06 37.29 27.38
CA SER A 271 10.79 38.41 28.00
C SER A 271 10.48 38.42 29.51
N LYS A 272 11.28 37.71 30.29
CA LYS A 272 11.42 38.00 31.71
C LYS A 272 11.96 39.42 31.77
N ASP A 273 11.21 40.36 32.38
CA ASP A 273 11.76 41.65 32.70
C ASP A 273 12.97 41.40 33.59
N ASP A 274 14.16 41.59 33.05
CA ASP A 274 15.40 41.59 33.80
C ASP A 274 15.49 42.95 34.55
N ASN A 275 14.58 43.08 35.52
CA ASN A 275 14.54 44.21 36.44
C ASN A 275 15.24 43.79 37.72
N SER A 276 16.49 43.39 37.62
CA SER A 276 17.39 43.28 38.77
C SER A 276 18.77 43.85 38.42
N LYS A 277 18.79 45.21 38.21
CA LYS A 277 20.00 45.94 38.40
C LYS A 277 19.99 46.45 39.86
N PRO A 278 20.84 45.94 40.73
CA PRO A 278 21.08 46.62 41.99
C PRO A 278 21.80 47.93 41.68
N ASP A 279 21.11 49.01 41.98
CA ASP A 279 21.73 50.34 42.14
C ASP A 279 22.69 50.26 43.30
N THR A 280 24.00 50.35 43.04
CA THR A 280 25.00 50.74 44.04
C THR A 280 25.71 51.94 43.49
N GLY A 281 25.24 53.11 43.97
CA GLY A 281 25.92 54.39 43.81
C GLY A 281 27.20 54.44 44.56
N LYS A 282 27.99 55.38 44.14
CA LYS A 282 28.90 56.31 44.74
C LYS A 282 30.33 56.36 44.18
N ASP A 283 30.54 57.53 43.58
CA ASP A 283 31.65 58.47 43.82
C ASP A 283 33.09 57.96 43.67
N ASP A 284 33.96 58.54 42.89
CA ASP A 284 34.58 59.87 42.90
C ASP A 284 35.69 59.97 41.86
N ASN A 285 35.69 61.04 41.11
CA ASN A 285 36.77 61.98 40.82
C ASN A 285 38.18 61.51 40.34
N SER A 286 38.53 62.05 39.23
CA SER A 286 39.81 62.76 38.98
C SER A 286 40.44 62.48 37.61
N SER A 287 40.38 63.55 36.83
CA SER A 287 41.40 64.13 35.97
C SER A 287 42.51 63.28 35.33
N GLN A 288 42.59 63.32 34.05
CA GLN A 288 43.55 64.12 33.25
C GLN A 288 43.71 63.58 31.82
N LYS A 289 43.49 64.43 30.86
CA LYS A 289 44.02 64.45 29.50
C LYS A 289 45.54 64.86 29.61
N PRO A 290 46.46 64.75 28.62
CA PRO A 290 46.21 64.76 27.16
C PRO A 290 47.21 63.97 26.29
N THR A 291 46.88 64.04 25.01
CA THR A 291 47.70 64.27 23.79
C THR A 291 48.60 63.21 23.20
N THR A 292 48.40 63.13 21.96
CA THR A 292 49.16 63.25 20.69
C THR A 292 49.83 61.94 20.25
N ASP A 293 49.96 61.58 19.05
CA ASP A 293 49.89 62.14 17.71
C ASP A 293 50.14 61.03 16.70
N LYS A 294 49.51 61.15 15.52
CA LYS A 294 50.10 60.89 14.20
C LYS A 294 50.56 59.43 13.86
N LYS A 295 50.33 58.99 12.79
CA LYS A 295 50.29 59.25 11.37
C LYS A 295 50.50 57.97 10.56
N ASP A 296 49.74 57.90 9.44
CA ASP A 296 50.12 57.46 8.11
C ASP A 296 50.58 56.00 7.94
N ASP A 297 50.22 55.26 6.92
CA ASP A 297 49.98 55.50 5.54
C ASP A 297 49.47 54.22 4.84
N ALA A 298 48.57 54.45 3.93
CA ALA A 298 48.53 54.00 2.54
C ALA A 298 48.67 52.55 2.12
N ASN A 299 47.63 52.21 1.39
CA ASN A 299 47.69 51.64 0.02
C ASN A 299 47.81 50.11 -0.17
N ASN A 300 46.91 49.54 -0.82
CA ASN A 300 46.81 49.14 -2.21
C ASN A 300 46.10 47.83 -2.46
N LYS A 301 45.05 47.91 -3.26
CA LYS A 301 44.64 47.01 -4.34
C LYS A 301 45.11 45.55 -4.33
N THR A 302 44.22 44.60 -4.48
CA THR A 302 43.89 44.04 -5.83
C THR A 302 42.93 42.84 -5.74
N ASN A 303 42.01 42.77 -6.65
CA ASN A 303 41.11 41.70 -6.98
C ASN A 303 41.81 40.34 -7.09
N ASN A 304 41.17 39.27 -6.63
CA ASN A 304 41.12 38.07 -7.46
C ASN A 304 39.92 37.18 -7.12
N VAL A 305 39.12 36.94 -8.12
CA VAL A 305 38.08 35.94 -8.19
C VAL A 305 38.77 34.58 -8.30
N THR A 306 38.45 33.66 -7.41
CA THR A 306 38.79 32.25 -7.61
C THR A 306 37.57 31.39 -7.31
N THR A 307 37.03 30.85 -8.37
CA THR A 307 36.01 29.81 -8.40
C THR A 307 36.58 28.52 -7.79
N THR A 308 36.01 28.03 -6.71
CA THR A 308 36.37 26.70 -6.17
C THR A 308 35.25 25.74 -6.38
N VAL A 309 35.53 24.76 -7.23
CA VAL A 309 34.70 23.55 -7.49
C VAL A 309 34.71 22.69 -6.23
N VAL A 310 33.54 22.41 -5.67
CA VAL A 310 33.39 21.45 -4.56
C VAL A 310 33.13 20.07 -5.14
N LYS A 311 34.07 19.17 -4.88
CA LYS A 311 33.95 17.73 -5.16
C LYS A 311 32.91 17.09 -4.25
N ASN A 312 31.98 16.36 -4.86
CA ASN A 312 31.10 15.39 -4.21
C ASN A 312 31.90 14.30 -3.51
N THR A 313 31.74 14.17 -2.21
CA THR A 313 32.13 12.99 -1.45
C THR A 313 30.86 12.20 -1.09
N THR A 314 30.79 11.02 -1.64
CA THR A 314 29.78 9.99 -1.36
C THR A 314 29.87 9.55 0.08
N GLN A 315 28.87 9.83 0.90
CA GLN A 315 28.72 9.20 2.21
C GLN A 315 27.79 7.99 2.13
N LYS A 316 28.37 6.87 2.53
CA LYS A 316 27.80 5.55 2.66
C LYS A 316 26.78 5.54 3.80
N SER A 317 25.49 5.31 3.49
CA SER A 317 24.44 5.21 4.51
C SER A 317 24.51 3.86 5.22
N THR A 318 24.60 3.90 6.53
CA THR A 318 24.45 2.76 7.43
C THR A 318 22.97 2.41 7.55
N LYS A 319 22.66 1.14 7.26
CA LYS A 319 21.35 0.52 7.54
C LYS A 319 21.14 0.45 9.05
N THR A 320 20.13 1.13 9.54
CA THR A 320 19.49 0.81 10.81
C THR A 320 18.12 0.20 10.50
N GLY A 321 18.02 -1.10 10.78
CA GLY A 321 16.76 -1.82 10.70
C GLY A 321 15.91 -1.46 11.92
N ASP A 322 14.71 -0.95 11.67
CA ASP A 322 13.65 -0.86 12.67
C ASP A 322 12.56 -1.86 12.28
N GLN A 323 12.45 -2.91 13.11
CA GLN A 323 11.36 -3.89 13.01
C GLN A 323 10.30 -3.48 14.01
N THR A 324 9.29 -2.77 13.54
CA THR A 324 8.03 -2.61 14.28
C THR A 324 6.97 -3.55 13.72
N PRO A 325 6.28 -4.34 14.55
CA PRO A 325 5.25 -5.26 14.09
C PRO A 325 3.97 -4.51 13.64
N VAL A 326 3.57 -4.76 12.40
CA VAL A 326 2.40 -4.17 11.74
C VAL A 326 1.15 -5.03 12.02
N GLU A 327 0.82 -5.30 13.27
CA GLU A 327 -0.33 -6.16 13.60
C GLU A 327 -1.52 -5.49 14.31
N LEU A 328 -1.64 -4.18 14.32
CA LEU A 328 -2.75 -3.57 15.09
C LEU A 328 -3.58 -2.50 14.35
N LEU A 329 -3.75 -2.56 13.04
CA LEU A 329 -4.50 -1.51 12.31
C LEU A 329 -5.64 -2.02 11.40
N THR A 330 -6.05 -3.28 11.52
CA THR A 330 -7.10 -3.85 10.64
C THR A 330 -8.51 -3.90 11.22
N MET A 331 -8.78 -3.38 12.40
CA MET A 331 -10.10 -3.52 13.05
C MET A 331 -11.04 -2.30 12.93
N GLY A 332 -10.63 -1.20 12.29
CA GLY A 332 -11.42 0.04 12.21
C GLY A 332 -12.30 0.22 10.98
N CYS A 333 -11.98 -0.40 9.85
CA CYS A 333 -12.61 -0.09 8.56
C CYS A 333 -13.75 -1.03 8.11
N LEU A 334 -13.92 -2.18 8.76
CA LEU A 334 -14.95 -3.16 8.36
C LEU A 334 -16.39 -2.74 8.73
N VAL A 335 -16.59 -1.76 9.60
CA VAL A 335 -17.92 -1.33 10.04
C VAL A 335 -18.57 -0.34 9.09
N SER A 336 -17.80 0.43 8.31
CA SER A 336 -18.34 1.46 7.41
C SER A 336 -18.83 0.92 6.07
N LEU A 337 -18.22 -0.16 5.54
CA LEU A 337 -18.64 -0.76 4.27
C LEU A 337 -19.92 -1.60 4.40
N LEU A 338 -20.14 -2.27 5.53
CA LEU A 338 -21.40 -2.99 5.78
C LEU A 338 -22.62 -2.06 5.85
N ALA A 339 -22.44 -0.82 6.33
CA ALA A 339 -23.53 0.16 6.40
C ALA A 339 -23.98 0.64 5.01
N ILE A 340 -23.06 0.75 4.04
CA ILE A 340 -23.36 1.21 2.68
C ILE A 340 -24.07 0.12 1.87
N ILE A 341 -23.71 -1.14 2.06
CA ILE A 341 -24.35 -2.28 1.37
C ILE A 341 -25.79 -2.49 1.89
N ILE A 342 -26.03 -2.31 3.18
CA ILE A 342 -27.36 -2.44 3.78
C ILE A 342 -28.29 -1.30 3.32
N LEU A 343 -27.77 -0.09 3.12
CA LEU A 343 -28.54 1.06 2.64
C LEU A 343 -28.93 0.96 1.15
N LYS A 344 -28.09 0.30 0.31
CA LYS A 344 -28.42 0.04 -1.10
C LYS A 344 -29.47 -1.05 -1.28
N LYS A 345 -29.52 -2.07 -0.41
CA LYS A 345 -30.57 -3.11 -0.47
C LYS A 345 -31.96 -2.66 -0.01
N LYS A 346 -32.09 -1.56 0.73
CA LYS A 346 -33.40 -1.00 1.18
C LYS A 346 -34.09 -0.06 0.17
N LYS A 347 -33.47 0.22 -0.99
CA LYS A 347 -34.07 1.08 -2.03
C LYS A 347 -34.63 0.30 -3.24
N VAL A 348 -34.73 -1.02 -3.15
CA VAL A 348 -35.32 -1.87 -4.19
C VAL A 348 -36.41 -2.74 -3.54
N PHE A 349 -37.44 -2.09 -3.03
CA PHE A 349 -38.78 -2.62 -2.79
C PHE A 349 -39.75 -1.44 -2.77
#